data_90498dd1e036750f3df68f5f9c3ddefa
#
_entry.id   90498dd1e036750f3df68f5f9c3ddefa
#
_cell.length_a   1.000
_cell.length_b   1.000
_cell.length_c   1.000
_cell.angle_alpha   90.00
_cell.angle_beta   90.00
_cell.angle_gamma   90.00
#
_symmetry.space_group_name_H-M   'P 1'
#
loop_
_entity.id
_entity.type
_entity.pdbx_description
1 polymer ?
#
loop_
_entity_poly.entity_id
_entity_poly.type
_entity_poly.pdbx_seq_one_letter_code
_entity_poly.pdbx_strand_id
1 'polypeptide(L)'
;TQPYVNGRLSVIPEEDLRLSEEDIAKLYLSWGVQLPRNLLEKRIIPLVEGNPLGARLLAVEMSRGSSYTEELMNDLTRKFYEYLNQAIYSEWPEEIREMMMQLSLLEHFTIQQAEEMTGRSDVNRLLAQAAETGNLFSIKDGGYTLRPAVINSMKLRMETVCDRVRKNELLRRAGTI
;
A
#
# COMPACT_ATOMS: atom_id res chain seq x y z
N THR A 1 15.73 -9.11 -19.62
CA THR A 1 17.19 -9.46 -19.59
C THR A 1 17.85 -8.64 -18.51
N GLN A 2 18.02 -9.22 -17.33
CA GLN A 2 18.71 -8.56 -16.23
C GLN A 2 20.22 -8.52 -16.54
N PRO A 3 20.90 -7.40 -16.34
CA PRO A 3 22.35 -7.30 -16.50
C PRO A 3 23.06 -7.83 -15.25
N TYR A 4 23.04 -9.16 -15.06
CA TYR A 4 24.00 -9.82 -14.18
C TYR A 4 25.32 -9.94 -14.93
N VAL A 5 26.05 -8.85 -15.05
CA VAL A 5 27.37 -8.84 -15.66
C VAL A 5 28.43 -8.62 -14.59
N ASN A 6 29.21 -9.66 -14.32
CA ASN A 6 30.51 -9.64 -13.61
C ASN A 6 30.51 -9.23 -12.13
N GLY A 7 29.72 -9.83 -11.27
CA GLY A 7 29.89 -9.77 -9.81
C GLY A 7 29.91 -8.38 -9.17
N ARG A 8 29.38 -7.36 -9.86
CA ARG A 8 29.37 -5.96 -9.42
C ARG A 8 27.98 -5.42 -9.04
N LEU A 9 26.94 -6.25 -9.12
CA LEU A 9 25.59 -5.90 -8.68
C LEU A 9 25.27 -6.64 -7.39
N SER A 10 25.13 -5.92 -6.29
CA SER A 10 24.48 -6.39 -5.06
C SER A 10 22.99 -6.06 -5.14
N VAL A 11 22.14 -7.06 -5.00
CA VAL A 11 20.70 -6.85 -4.81
C VAL A 11 20.48 -6.68 -3.32
N ILE A 12 19.96 -5.51 -2.92
CA ILE A 12 19.53 -5.26 -1.55
C ILE A 12 18.05 -5.66 -1.49
N PRO A 13 17.65 -6.66 -0.70
CA PRO A 13 16.25 -7.03 -0.58
C PRO A 13 15.43 -5.91 0.08
N GLU A 14 14.14 -5.86 -0.22
CA GLU A 14 13.24 -4.80 0.29
C GLU A 14 13.23 -4.72 1.81
N GLU A 15 13.27 -5.87 2.48
CA GLU A 15 13.32 -5.97 3.95
C GLU A 15 14.51 -5.23 4.57
N ASP A 16 15.65 -5.20 3.90
CA ASP A 16 16.87 -4.51 4.36
C ASP A 16 16.73 -2.97 4.18
N LEU A 17 15.82 -2.52 3.35
CA LEU A 17 15.53 -1.10 3.12
C LEU A 17 14.44 -0.57 4.05
N ARG A 18 13.74 -1.42 4.79
CA ARG A 18 12.68 -1.01 5.70
C ARG A 18 13.26 -0.34 6.94
N LEU A 19 12.67 0.80 7.28
CA LEU A 19 12.98 1.48 8.53
C LEU A 19 12.37 0.73 9.71
N SER A 20 13.17 0.52 10.76
CA SER A 20 12.68 0.11 12.06
C SER A 20 11.86 1.23 12.73
N GLU A 21 11.12 0.91 13.78
CA GLU A 21 10.40 1.90 14.58
C GLU A 21 11.35 2.97 15.15
N GLU A 22 12.56 2.55 15.55
CA GLU A 22 13.60 3.44 16.06
C GLU A 22 14.13 4.39 14.95
N ASP A 23 14.32 3.86 13.72
CA ASP A 23 14.77 4.67 12.58
C ASP A 23 13.72 5.69 12.17
N ILE A 24 12.43 5.29 12.18
CA ILE A 24 11.32 6.20 11.95
C ILE A 24 11.32 7.32 13.00
N ALA A 25 11.46 6.99 14.29
CA ALA A 25 11.52 8.00 15.34
C ALA A 25 12.70 8.97 15.16
N LYS A 26 13.89 8.46 14.84
CA LYS A 26 15.08 9.28 14.54
C LYS A 26 14.88 10.17 13.32
N LEU A 27 14.26 9.64 12.26
CA LEU A 27 13.92 10.42 11.06
C LEU A 27 13.04 11.61 11.41
N TYR A 28 11.96 11.41 12.17
CA TYR A 28 11.06 12.50 12.56
C TYR A 28 11.78 13.55 13.41
N LEU A 29 12.60 13.14 14.38
CA LEU A 29 13.41 14.07 15.18
C LEU A 29 14.38 14.90 14.30
N SER A 30 14.96 14.31 13.26
CA SER A 30 15.85 15.01 12.33
C SER A 30 15.14 16.11 11.52
N TRP A 31 13.82 15.99 11.34
CA TRP A 31 12.96 17.02 10.73
C TRP A 31 12.37 18.00 11.74
N GLY A 32 12.80 17.94 13.02
CA GLY A 32 12.27 18.78 14.09
C GLY A 32 10.87 18.40 14.54
N VAL A 33 10.39 17.21 14.16
CA VAL A 33 9.06 16.71 14.50
C VAL A 33 9.15 15.87 15.76
N GLN A 34 8.64 16.39 16.88
CA GLN A 34 8.54 15.66 18.15
C GLN A 34 7.13 15.11 18.30
N LEU A 35 6.95 13.82 18.06
CA LEU A 35 5.67 13.15 18.17
C LEU A 35 5.45 12.56 19.56
N PRO A 36 4.22 12.66 20.11
CA PRO A 36 3.82 11.82 21.21
C PRO A 36 3.98 10.33 20.85
N ARG A 37 4.52 9.54 21.76
CA ARG A 37 4.82 8.12 21.53
C ARG A 37 3.60 7.33 21.04
N ASN A 38 2.43 7.58 21.62
CA ASN A 38 1.19 6.95 21.21
C ASN A 38 0.77 7.27 19.76
N LEU A 39 1.07 8.48 19.27
CA LEU A 39 0.80 8.86 17.88
C LEU A 39 1.76 8.16 16.93
N LEU A 40 3.03 8.12 17.28
CA LEU A 40 4.06 7.41 16.50
C LEU A 40 3.70 5.92 16.37
N GLU A 41 3.49 5.22 17.49
CA GLU A 41 3.26 3.77 17.53
C GLU A 41 1.90 3.36 16.93
N LYS A 42 0.84 4.14 17.17
CA LYS A 42 -0.53 3.73 16.76
C LYS A 42 -0.96 4.27 15.40
N ARG A 43 -0.31 5.29 14.88
CA ARG A 43 -0.74 5.93 13.63
C ARG A 43 0.35 5.95 12.56
N ILE A 44 1.55 6.40 12.89
CA ILE A 44 2.61 6.59 11.89
C ILE A 44 3.25 5.26 11.49
N ILE A 45 3.72 4.47 12.45
CA ILE A 45 4.38 3.20 12.18
C ILE A 45 3.49 2.25 11.37
N PRO A 46 2.21 2.03 11.75
CA PRO A 46 1.31 1.20 10.95
C PRO A 46 0.97 1.78 9.58
N LEU A 47 0.98 3.12 9.43
CA LEU A 47 0.68 3.78 8.16
C LEU A 47 1.81 3.59 7.15
N VAL A 48 3.07 3.78 7.58
CA VAL A 48 4.22 3.74 6.67
C VAL A 48 4.79 2.34 6.49
N GLU A 49 4.53 1.40 7.41
CA GLU A 49 5.00 0.00 7.39
C GLU A 49 6.51 -0.12 7.12
N GLY A 50 7.30 0.80 7.66
CA GLY A 50 8.75 0.84 7.44
C GLY A 50 9.17 1.41 6.07
N ASN A 51 8.26 1.88 5.23
CA ASN A 51 8.59 2.47 3.94
C ASN A 51 9.33 3.81 4.13
N PRO A 52 10.61 3.94 3.69
CA PRO A 52 11.42 5.13 3.93
C PRO A 52 10.84 6.39 3.27
N LEU A 53 10.29 6.24 2.07
CA LEU A 53 9.73 7.35 1.31
C LEU A 53 8.43 7.86 1.95
N GLY A 54 7.56 6.92 2.37
CA GLY A 54 6.35 7.25 3.11
C GLY A 54 6.66 7.96 4.44
N ALA A 55 7.59 7.41 5.21
CA ALA A 55 8.03 8.01 6.47
C ALA A 55 8.57 9.44 6.26
N ARG A 56 9.39 9.66 5.23
CA ARG A 56 9.92 10.98 4.88
C ARG A 56 8.83 11.94 4.43
N LEU A 57 7.92 11.51 3.57
CA LEU A 57 6.82 12.35 3.07
C LEU A 57 6.01 12.91 4.25
N LEU A 58 5.60 12.04 5.16
CA LEU A 58 4.84 12.44 6.34
C LEU A 58 5.64 13.34 7.27
N ALA A 59 6.94 13.05 7.50
CA ALA A 59 7.81 13.88 8.33
C ALA A 59 7.93 15.31 7.77
N VAL A 60 8.10 15.46 6.45
CA VAL A 60 8.17 16.76 5.77
C VAL A 60 6.86 17.54 5.93
N GLU A 61 5.73 16.90 5.70
CA GLU A 61 4.42 17.55 5.84
C GLU A 61 4.17 17.96 7.32
N MET A 62 4.50 17.08 8.26
CA MET A 62 4.34 17.37 9.69
C MET A 62 5.29 18.47 10.20
N SER A 63 6.48 18.61 9.63
CA SER A 63 7.41 19.69 10.01
C SER A 63 6.90 21.10 9.67
N ARG A 64 5.92 21.19 8.79
CA ARG A 64 5.29 22.47 8.38
C ARG A 64 4.11 22.87 9.27
N GLY A 65 3.60 21.95 10.09
CA GLY A 65 2.42 22.15 10.93
C GLY A 65 2.78 22.32 12.40
N SER A 66 1.96 23.08 13.14
CA SER A 66 2.21 23.39 14.55
C SER A 66 1.42 22.52 15.54
N SER A 67 0.48 21.72 15.09
CA SER A 67 -0.42 20.92 15.95
C SER A 67 -0.77 19.58 15.31
N TYR A 68 -0.68 18.51 16.10
CA TYR A 68 -1.01 17.15 15.68
C TYR A 68 -2.47 16.85 16.00
N THR A 69 -3.38 17.34 15.16
CA THR A 69 -4.82 17.07 15.26
C THR A 69 -5.20 15.79 14.51
N GLU A 70 -6.36 15.21 14.87
CA GLU A 70 -6.91 14.06 14.16
C GLU A 70 -7.22 14.41 12.68
N GLU A 71 -7.64 15.64 12.41
CA GLU A 71 -7.89 16.13 11.06
C GLU A 71 -6.60 16.16 10.22
N LEU A 72 -5.50 16.67 10.79
CA LEU A 72 -4.19 16.64 10.14
C LEU A 72 -3.77 15.20 9.82
N MET A 73 -3.92 14.27 10.77
CA MET A 73 -3.55 12.87 10.57
C MET A 73 -4.36 12.19 9.47
N ASN A 74 -5.66 12.49 9.40
CA ASN A 74 -6.52 11.97 8.33
C ASN A 74 -6.13 12.55 6.95
N ASP A 75 -5.81 13.85 6.87
CA ASP A 75 -5.32 14.48 5.64
C ASP A 75 -3.97 13.90 5.19
N LEU A 76 -3.03 13.72 6.11
CA LEU A 76 -1.72 13.10 5.83
C LEU A 76 -1.87 11.64 5.35
N THR A 77 -2.76 10.89 5.99
CA THR A 77 -3.07 9.51 5.59
C THR A 77 -3.61 9.46 4.17
N ARG A 78 -4.56 10.35 3.84
CA ARG A 78 -5.12 10.47 2.50
C ARG A 78 -4.04 10.84 1.47
N LYS A 79 -3.22 11.86 1.75
CA LYS A 79 -2.11 12.29 0.88
C LYS A 79 -1.09 11.17 0.65
N PHE A 80 -0.81 10.36 1.67
CA PHE A 80 0.10 9.23 1.53
C PHE A 80 -0.45 8.18 0.55
N TYR A 81 -1.73 7.81 0.66
CA TYR A 81 -2.34 6.86 -0.26
C TYR A 81 -2.53 7.44 -1.68
N GLU A 82 -2.84 8.72 -1.81
CA GLU A 82 -2.84 9.41 -3.10
C GLU A 82 -1.46 9.35 -3.76
N TYR A 83 -0.41 9.59 -2.98
CA TYR A 83 0.96 9.46 -3.45
C TYR A 83 1.28 8.04 -3.94
N LEU A 84 0.92 7.00 -3.19
CA LEU A 84 1.12 5.61 -3.62
C LEU A 84 0.38 5.32 -4.93
N ASN A 85 -0.85 5.80 -5.06
CA ASN A 85 -1.62 5.65 -6.31
C ASN A 85 -0.94 6.34 -7.50
N GLN A 86 -0.39 7.52 -7.31
CA GLN A 86 0.23 8.30 -8.38
C GLN A 86 1.65 7.83 -8.72
N ALA A 87 2.47 7.54 -7.72
CA ALA A 87 3.89 7.25 -7.91
C ALA A 87 4.20 5.77 -8.18
N ILE A 88 3.36 4.86 -7.73
CA ILE A 88 3.62 3.42 -7.82
C ILE A 88 2.56 2.74 -8.68
N TYR A 89 1.28 2.87 -8.30
CA TYR A 89 0.23 2.07 -8.92
C TYR A 89 -0.27 2.65 -10.26
N SER A 90 0.05 3.89 -10.60
CA SER A 90 -0.24 4.47 -11.91
C SER A 90 0.51 3.79 -13.05
N GLU A 91 1.69 3.22 -12.76
CA GLU A 91 2.50 2.49 -13.73
C GLU A 91 1.91 1.11 -14.08
N TRP A 92 0.97 0.61 -13.29
CA TRP A 92 0.31 -0.64 -13.60
C TRP A 92 -0.63 -0.51 -14.81
N PRO A 93 -0.70 -1.53 -15.68
CA PRO A 93 -1.77 -1.66 -16.65
C PRO A 93 -3.15 -1.55 -15.99
N GLU A 94 -4.13 -1.00 -16.71
CA GLU A 94 -5.47 -0.79 -16.14
C GLU A 94 -6.10 -2.08 -15.63
N GLU A 95 -5.85 -3.22 -16.31
CA GLU A 95 -6.35 -4.53 -15.87
C GLU A 95 -5.81 -4.96 -14.49
N ILE A 96 -4.57 -4.62 -14.15
CA ILE A 96 -3.99 -4.88 -12.83
C ILE A 96 -4.59 -3.93 -11.79
N ARG A 97 -4.71 -2.65 -12.11
CA ARG A 97 -5.32 -1.66 -11.20
C ARG A 97 -6.76 -2.02 -10.86
N GLU A 98 -7.53 -2.42 -11.86
CA GLU A 98 -8.92 -2.84 -11.70
C GLU A 98 -9.03 -4.11 -10.85
N MET A 99 -8.19 -5.12 -11.13
CA MET A 99 -8.13 -6.36 -10.35
C MET A 99 -7.75 -6.07 -8.88
N MET A 100 -6.68 -5.31 -8.64
CA MET A 100 -6.21 -5.00 -7.29
C MET A 100 -7.23 -4.17 -6.50
N MET A 101 -7.94 -3.26 -7.16
CA MET A 101 -9.03 -2.50 -6.56
C MET A 101 -10.17 -3.41 -6.10
N GLN A 102 -10.57 -4.39 -6.90
CA GLN A 102 -11.59 -5.37 -6.52
C GLN A 102 -11.10 -6.27 -5.38
N LEU A 103 -9.88 -6.82 -5.48
CA LEU A 103 -9.29 -7.69 -4.46
C LEU A 103 -9.05 -6.98 -3.12
N SER A 104 -8.88 -5.66 -3.12
CA SER A 104 -8.75 -4.88 -1.87
C SER A 104 -9.99 -4.97 -0.97
N LEU A 105 -11.13 -5.40 -1.48
CA LEU A 105 -12.35 -5.62 -0.71
C LEU A 105 -12.34 -6.95 0.05
N LEU A 106 -11.55 -7.92 -0.42
CA LEU A 106 -11.41 -9.23 0.25
C LEU A 106 -10.32 -9.21 1.31
N GLU A 107 -9.31 -8.36 1.15
CA GLU A 107 -8.12 -8.22 2.02
C GLU A 107 -7.28 -9.51 2.10
N HIS A 108 -7.91 -10.66 2.28
CA HIS A 108 -7.33 -12.00 2.24
C HIS A 108 -8.16 -12.87 1.29
N PHE A 109 -7.50 -13.64 0.40
CA PHE A 109 -8.19 -14.45 -0.60
C PHE A 109 -7.32 -15.59 -1.13
N THR A 110 -7.97 -16.63 -1.63
CA THR A 110 -7.38 -17.67 -2.48
C THR A 110 -7.48 -17.26 -3.95
N ILE A 111 -6.77 -17.96 -4.84
CA ILE A 111 -6.90 -17.72 -6.29
C ILE A 111 -8.35 -17.92 -6.76
N GLN A 112 -9.03 -18.97 -6.28
CA GLN A 112 -10.41 -19.20 -6.63
C GLN A 112 -11.33 -18.04 -6.24
N GLN A 113 -11.19 -17.52 -5.04
CA GLN A 113 -11.95 -16.35 -4.57
C GLN A 113 -11.61 -15.09 -5.39
N ALA A 114 -10.34 -14.92 -5.78
CA ALA A 114 -9.93 -13.82 -6.62
C ALA A 114 -10.51 -13.91 -8.04
N GLU A 115 -10.58 -15.11 -8.63
CA GLU A 115 -11.25 -15.37 -9.92
C GLU A 115 -12.76 -15.10 -9.84
N GLU A 116 -13.40 -15.53 -8.76
CA GLU A 116 -14.82 -15.28 -8.50
C GLU A 116 -15.12 -13.79 -8.33
N MET A 117 -14.28 -13.07 -7.55
CA MET A 117 -14.41 -11.63 -7.32
C MET A 117 -14.25 -10.82 -8.61
N THR A 118 -13.27 -11.17 -9.42
CA THR A 118 -12.90 -10.39 -10.62
C THR A 118 -13.60 -10.86 -11.89
N GLY A 119 -14.13 -12.09 -11.91
CA GLY A 119 -14.65 -12.76 -13.11
C GLY A 119 -13.55 -13.12 -14.12
N ARG A 120 -12.29 -13.25 -13.69
CA ARG A 120 -11.12 -13.48 -14.55
C ARG A 120 -10.46 -14.81 -14.23
N SER A 121 -10.00 -15.51 -15.25
CA SER A 121 -9.23 -16.76 -15.13
C SER A 121 -7.71 -16.55 -15.14
N ASP A 122 -7.24 -15.34 -15.44
CA ASP A 122 -5.80 -15.01 -15.55
C ASP A 122 -5.24 -14.29 -14.31
N VAL A 123 -5.93 -14.38 -13.17
CA VAL A 123 -5.57 -13.69 -11.91
C VAL A 123 -4.15 -14.02 -11.48
N ASN A 124 -3.71 -15.27 -11.55
CA ASN A 124 -2.35 -15.67 -11.20
C ASN A 124 -1.29 -14.91 -12.00
N ARG A 125 -1.50 -14.75 -13.31
CA ARG A 125 -0.58 -13.99 -14.18
C ARG A 125 -0.51 -12.53 -13.77
N LEU A 126 -1.67 -11.92 -13.52
CA LEU A 126 -1.76 -10.52 -13.13
C LEU A 126 -1.18 -10.24 -11.74
N LEU A 127 -1.38 -11.14 -10.77
CA LEU A 127 -0.75 -11.04 -9.45
C LEU A 127 0.77 -11.16 -9.54
N ALA A 128 1.28 -12.10 -10.36
CA ALA A 128 2.72 -12.23 -10.59
C ALA A 128 3.31 -10.95 -11.21
N GLN A 129 2.63 -10.38 -12.20
CA GLN A 129 3.05 -9.13 -12.82
C GLN A 129 2.98 -7.94 -11.83
N ALA A 130 1.94 -7.85 -11.02
CA ALA A 130 1.84 -6.83 -9.98
C ALA A 130 2.98 -6.95 -8.95
N ALA A 131 3.36 -8.18 -8.57
CA ALA A 131 4.44 -8.43 -7.62
C ALA A 131 5.83 -7.98 -8.11
N GLU A 132 6.03 -7.78 -9.41
CA GLU A 132 7.27 -7.22 -9.97
C GLU A 132 7.52 -5.78 -9.52
N THR A 133 6.47 -5.06 -9.12
CA THR A 133 6.55 -3.66 -8.68
C THR A 133 6.86 -3.50 -7.20
N GLY A 134 6.82 -4.59 -6.42
CA GLY A 134 7.13 -4.56 -4.99
C GLY A 134 6.36 -5.60 -4.19
N ASN A 135 6.54 -5.56 -2.89
CA ASN A 135 5.95 -6.49 -1.93
C ASN A 135 4.52 -6.09 -1.56
N LEU A 136 3.56 -6.46 -2.39
CA LEU A 136 2.15 -6.04 -2.29
C LEU A 136 1.31 -6.92 -1.37
N PHE A 137 1.71 -8.17 -1.22
CA PHE A 137 0.97 -9.18 -0.45
C PHE A 137 1.93 -10.22 0.14
N SER A 138 1.48 -10.89 1.17
CA SER A 138 2.09 -12.12 1.69
C SER A 138 1.31 -13.35 1.23
N ILE A 139 2.01 -14.46 1.07
CA ILE A 139 1.40 -15.76 0.73
C ILE A 139 1.58 -16.68 1.94
N LYS A 140 0.46 -17.19 2.45
CA LYS A 140 0.46 -18.13 3.56
C LYS A 140 -0.66 -19.15 3.36
N ASP A 141 -0.36 -20.43 3.57
CA ASP A 141 -1.33 -21.54 3.51
C ASP A 141 -2.15 -21.56 2.19
N GLY A 142 -1.52 -21.16 1.06
CA GLY A 142 -2.16 -21.07 -0.25
C GLY A 142 -3.06 -19.84 -0.45
N GLY A 143 -3.14 -18.96 0.53
CA GLY A 143 -3.87 -17.69 0.45
C GLY A 143 -2.97 -16.48 0.31
N TYR A 144 -3.51 -15.42 -0.27
CA TYR A 144 -2.89 -14.11 -0.43
C TYR A 144 -3.48 -13.15 0.60
N THR A 145 -2.63 -12.39 1.28
CA THR A 145 -3.05 -11.30 2.17
C THR A 145 -2.43 -10.02 1.65
N LEU A 146 -3.27 -9.08 1.22
CA LEU A 146 -2.81 -7.77 0.74
C LEU A 146 -2.25 -6.96 1.91
N ARG A 147 -1.24 -6.14 1.62
CA ARG A 147 -0.72 -5.18 2.61
C ARG A 147 -1.71 -4.04 2.84
N PRO A 148 -1.82 -3.54 4.07
CA PRO A 148 -2.70 -2.42 4.41
C PRO A 148 -2.52 -1.19 3.52
N ALA A 149 -1.29 -0.86 3.14
CA ALA A 149 -1.02 0.24 2.22
C ALA A 149 -1.67 0.04 0.84
N VAL A 150 -1.63 -1.18 0.29
CA VAL A 150 -2.30 -1.53 -0.98
C VAL A 150 -3.81 -1.45 -0.83
N ILE A 151 -4.35 -2.09 0.22
CA ILE A 151 -5.80 -2.10 0.50
C ILE A 151 -6.35 -0.67 0.56
N ASN A 152 -5.75 0.18 1.38
CA ASN A 152 -6.26 1.52 1.60
C ASN A 152 -6.09 2.43 0.37
N SER A 153 -4.97 2.29 -0.36
CA SER A 153 -4.76 3.01 -1.63
C SER A 153 -5.78 2.60 -2.69
N MET A 154 -6.10 1.32 -2.81
CA MET A 154 -7.08 0.82 -3.78
C MET A 154 -8.51 1.17 -3.37
N LYS A 155 -8.83 1.15 -2.07
CA LYS A 155 -10.12 1.66 -1.55
C LYS A 155 -10.29 3.15 -1.86
N LEU A 156 -9.24 3.97 -1.67
CA LEU A 156 -9.28 5.39 -2.03
C LEU A 156 -9.49 5.60 -3.54
N ARG A 157 -8.80 4.79 -4.38
CA ARG A 157 -9.01 4.80 -5.82
C ARG A 157 -10.47 4.46 -6.17
N MET A 158 -11.05 3.46 -5.52
CA MET A 158 -12.45 3.07 -5.74
C MET A 158 -13.41 4.24 -5.49
N GLU A 159 -13.18 5.05 -4.45
CA GLU A 159 -13.99 6.25 -4.17
C GLU A 159 -13.91 7.28 -5.32
N THR A 160 -12.80 7.29 -6.05
CA THR A 160 -12.55 8.27 -7.12
C THR A 160 -13.08 7.80 -8.48
N VAL A 161 -12.97 6.50 -8.79
CA VAL A 161 -13.25 5.97 -10.14
C VAL A 161 -14.56 5.20 -10.25
N CYS A 162 -15.15 4.73 -9.15
CA CYS A 162 -16.41 3.99 -9.16
C CYS A 162 -17.59 4.91 -8.81
N ASP A 163 -18.64 4.84 -9.61
CA ASP A 163 -19.91 5.38 -9.21
C ASP A 163 -20.56 4.53 -8.08
N ARG A 164 -21.62 5.04 -7.50
CA ARG A 164 -22.32 4.40 -6.37
C ARG A 164 -22.87 3.01 -6.74
N VAL A 165 -23.34 2.85 -7.98
CA VAL A 165 -23.94 1.58 -8.43
C VAL A 165 -22.87 0.50 -8.50
N ARG A 166 -21.76 0.78 -9.21
CA ARG A 166 -20.63 -0.12 -9.34
C ARG A 166 -20.01 -0.47 -7.99
N LYS A 167 -19.83 0.53 -7.12
CA LYS A 167 -19.30 0.30 -5.78
C LYS A 167 -20.17 -0.66 -4.97
N ASN A 168 -21.49 -0.46 -4.96
CA ASN A 168 -22.42 -1.34 -4.25
C ASN A 168 -22.42 -2.76 -4.81
N GLU A 169 -22.30 -2.93 -6.14
CA GLU A 169 -22.20 -4.24 -6.78
C GLU A 169 -20.93 -4.97 -6.33
N LEU A 170 -19.76 -4.30 -6.33
CA LEU A 170 -18.50 -4.87 -5.88
C LEU A 170 -18.55 -5.27 -4.40
N LEU A 171 -19.09 -4.41 -3.54
CA LEU A 171 -19.25 -4.71 -2.11
C LEU A 171 -20.19 -5.91 -1.88
N ARG A 172 -21.30 -6.00 -2.62
CA ARG A 172 -22.20 -7.15 -2.53
C ARG A 172 -21.50 -8.44 -2.97
N ARG A 173 -20.74 -8.41 -4.06
CA ARG A 173 -19.96 -9.57 -4.55
C ARG A 173 -18.94 -10.01 -3.50
N ALA A 174 -18.16 -9.08 -2.95
CA ALA A 174 -17.20 -9.39 -1.89
C ALA A 174 -17.85 -10.01 -0.64
N GLY A 175 -19.06 -9.59 -0.29
CA GLY A 175 -19.80 -10.14 0.85
C GLY A 175 -20.39 -11.53 0.63
N THR A 176 -20.31 -12.10 -0.57
CA THR A 176 -20.77 -13.45 -0.92
C THR A 176 -19.62 -14.46 -1.09
N ILE A 177 -18.38 -14.02 -1.11
CA ILE A 177 -17.14 -14.82 -1.23
C ILE A 177 -16.58 -15.16 0.14
#